data_4c7b515ea50adbd69311dd722a4cc7fb
#
_entry.id   4c7b515ea50adbd69311dd722a4cc7fb
#
_cell.length_a   1.000
_cell.length_b   1.000
_cell.length_c   1.000
_cell.angle_alpha   90.00
_cell.angle_beta   90.00
_cell.angle_gamma   90.00
#
_symmetry.space_group_name_H-M   'P 1'
#
loop_
_entity.id
_entity.type
_entity.pdbx_description
1 polymer ?
#
loop_
_entity_poly.entity_id
_entity_poly.type
_entity_poly.pdbx_seq_one_letter_code
_entity_poly.pdbx_strand_id
1 'polypeptide(L)'
;MEFIVLDLEWNQCPYGKEKENKKLPFEIIEIGAVKLNSKRECIDKFSMLVKPTVYREFHYYTKSMLHLSMKDLKDKESFPEVMEKFLKWCGEEYIFCTFYYFSFFTLSPYPSSSSDFVSDSIY
;
A
#
# COMPACT_ATOMS: atom_id res chain seq x y z
N MET A 1 -17.22 -5.32 -13.64
CA MET A 1 -16.42 -4.31 -12.92
C MET A 1 -16.40 -4.63 -11.44
N GLU A 2 -15.24 -4.70 -10.87
CA GLU A 2 -15.01 -5.01 -9.46
C GLU A 2 -14.55 -3.77 -8.70
N PHE A 3 -14.82 -3.72 -7.41
CA PHE A 3 -14.32 -2.68 -6.51
C PHE A 3 -13.27 -3.28 -5.59
N ILE A 4 -12.13 -2.64 -5.48
CA ILE A 4 -11.06 -3.05 -4.57
C ILE A 4 -10.95 -2.01 -3.47
N VAL A 5 -11.36 -2.40 -2.27
CA VAL A 5 -11.22 -1.56 -1.07
C VAL A 5 -9.86 -1.85 -0.49
N LEU A 6 -8.98 -0.85 -0.52
CA LEU A 6 -7.58 -0.94 -0.16
C LEU A 6 -7.33 -0.31 1.19
N ASP A 7 -6.59 -1.01 2.02
CA ASP A 7 -6.04 -0.53 3.28
C ASP A 7 -4.53 -0.80 3.32
N LEU A 8 -3.75 0.22 3.63
CA LEU A 8 -2.29 0.15 3.65
C LEU A 8 -1.77 0.52 5.03
N GLU A 9 -0.84 -0.30 5.53
CA GLU A 9 -0.05 0.06 6.69
C GLU A 9 1.34 0.46 6.26
N TRP A 10 1.85 1.54 6.85
CA TRP A 10 3.18 2.05 6.53
C TRP A 10 3.97 2.46 7.76
N ASN A 11 5.27 2.41 7.59
CA ASN A 11 6.23 2.92 8.55
C ASN A 11 6.79 4.25 8.05
N GLN A 12 7.18 5.11 8.95
CA GLN A 12 7.89 6.36 8.66
C GLN A 12 9.21 6.41 9.43
N CYS A 13 10.03 7.39 9.15
CA CYS A 13 11.34 7.52 9.78
C CYS A 13 11.24 7.59 11.31
N PRO A 14 11.86 6.65 12.05
CA PRO A 14 11.81 6.65 13.51
C PRO A 14 12.81 7.62 14.17
N TYR A 15 13.71 8.21 13.37
CA TYR A 15 14.83 9.00 13.85
C TYR A 15 14.64 10.51 13.70
N GLY A 16 13.43 10.95 13.41
CA GLY A 16 13.10 12.35 13.18
C GLY A 16 13.15 12.76 11.70
N LYS A 17 12.47 13.85 11.38
CA LYS A 17 12.28 14.35 10.01
C LYS A 17 13.59 14.69 9.30
N GLU A 18 14.63 15.05 10.04
CA GLU A 18 15.94 15.38 9.47
C GLU A 18 16.67 14.17 8.88
N LYS A 19 16.38 12.98 9.41
CA LYS A 19 16.93 11.69 8.96
C LYS A 19 16.03 10.94 8.01
N GLU A 20 14.93 11.54 7.63
CA GLU A 20 13.97 10.97 6.71
C GLU A 20 14.58 10.78 5.32
N ASN A 21 14.34 9.64 4.71
CA ASN A 21 14.65 9.42 3.31
C ASN A 21 13.71 10.26 2.46
N LYS A 22 14.23 11.31 1.82
CA LYS A 22 13.44 12.27 1.05
C LYS A 22 12.75 11.67 -0.19
N LYS A 23 13.29 10.57 -0.71
CA LYS A 23 12.68 9.86 -1.84
C LYS A 23 11.61 8.88 -1.41
N LEU A 24 11.71 8.38 -0.18
CA LEU A 24 10.77 7.41 0.37
C LEU A 24 10.51 7.73 1.85
N PRO A 25 9.77 8.80 2.14
CA PRO A 25 9.48 9.20 3.52
C PRO A 25 8.61 8.19 4.28
N PHE A 26 7.78 7.44 3.55
CA PHE A 26 6.94 6.37 4.06
C PHE A 26 7.25 5.08 3.34
N GLU A 27 7.24 3.98 4.06
CA GLU A 27 7.49 2.64 3.55
C GLU A 27 6.30 1.75 3.86
N ILE A 28 5.67 1.19 2.82
CA ILE A 28 4.54 0.28 2.98
C ILE A 28 5.05 -1.04 3.59
N ILE A 29 4.39 -1.49 4.64
CA ILE A 29 4.72 -2.73 5.37
C ILE A 29 3.60 -3.77 5.35
N GLU A 30 2.40 -3.39 4.95
CA GLU A 30 1.28 -4.30 4.73
C GLU A 30 0.35 -3.76 3.64
N ILE A 31 -0.10 -4.63 2.77
CA ILE A 31 -1.17 -4.37 1.82
C ILE A 31 -2.34 -5.28 2.18
N GLY A 32 -3.45 -4.67 2.60
CA GLY A 32 -4.72 -5.34 2.83
C GLY A 32 -5.76 -4.86 1.82
N ALA A 33 -6.55 -5.76 1.27
CA ALA A 33 -7.62 -5.40 0.36
C ALA A 33 -8.78 -6.40 0.38
N VAL A 34 -9.95 -5.91 0.06
CA VAL A 34 -11.12 -6.75 -0.24
C VAL A 34 -11.61 -6.44 -1.64
N LYS A 35 -12.03 -7.47 -2.34
CA LYS A 35 -12.61 -7.37 -3.68
C LYS A 35 -14.12 -7.53 -3.58
N LEU A 36 -14.84 -6.56 -4.10
CA LEU A 36 -16.30 -6.55 -4.13
C LEU A 36 -16.78 -6.68 -5.57
N ASN A 37 -17.86 -7.44 -5.78
CA ASN A 37 -18.53 -7.48 -7.07
C ASN A 37 -19.43 -6.23 -7.30
N SER A 38 -20.10 -6.17 -8.43
CA SER A 38 -21.04 -5.08 -8.77
C SER A 38 -22.21 -4.92 -7.80
N LYS A 39 -22.55 -5.97 -7.05
CA LYS A 39 -23.57 -5.95 -6.00
C LYS A 39 -23.00 -5.54 -4.63
N ARG A 40 -21.71 -5.21 -4.56
CA ARG A 40 -20.97 -4.88 -3.33
C ARG A 40 -20.83 -6.04 -2.34
N GLU A 41 -20.90 -7.27 -2.83
CA GLU A 41 -20.63 -8.46 -2.05
C GLU A 41 -19.12 -8.74 -2.07
N CYS A 42 -18.53 -9.08 -0.92
CA CYS A 42 -17.13 -9.47 -0.83
C CYS A 42 -16.92 -10.84 -1.49
N ILE A 43 -16.14 -10.88 -2.56
CA ILE A 43 -15.84 -12.10 -3.32
C ILE A 43 -14.44 -12.63 -3.08
N ASP A 44 -13.50 -11.79 -2.64
CA ASP A 44 -12.13 -12.22 -2.35
C ASP A 44 -11.43 -11.22 -1.40
N LYS A 45 -10.31 -11.66 -0.81
CA LYS A 45 -9.48 -10.86 0.10
C LYS A 45 -8.01 -11.04 -0.22
N PHE A 46 -7.24 -9.99 -0.06
CA PHE A 46 -5.80 -9.99 -0.17
C PHE A 46 -5.19 -9.42 1.11
N SER A 47 -4.15 -10.06 1.62
CA SER A 47 -3.38 -9.54 2.75
C SER A 47 -1.95 -10.07 2.65
N MET A 48 -0.99 -9.17 2.54
CA MET A 48 0.43 -9.52 2.54
C MET A 48 1.24 -8.49 3.31
N LEU A 49 2.15 -8.99 4.12
CA LEU A 49 3.19 -8.20 4.75
C LEU A 49 4.34 -7.96 3.76
N VAL A 50 4.99 -6.81 3.91
CA VAL A 50 6.08 -6.36 3.04
C VAL A 50 7.34 -6.22 3.87
N LYS A 51 8.46 -6.73 3.36
CA LYS A 51 9.77 -6.54 3.98
C LYS A 51 10.21 -5.09 3.86
N PRO A 52 10.45 -4.38 4.99
CA PRO A 52 10.99 -3.04 4.96
C PRO A 52 12.45 -3.05 4.52
N THR A 53 12.85 -2.06 3.74
CA THR A 53 14.21 -1.92 3.20
C THR A 53 14.89 -0.60 3.56
N VAL A 54 14.11 0.40 3.97
CA VAL A 54 14.60 1.75 4.24
C VAL A 54 14.86 1.97 5.72
N TYR A 55 13.87 1.68 6.54
CA TYR A 55 13.96 1.88 7.99
C TYR A 55 14.07 0.55 8.72
N ARG A 56 15.01 0.48 9.67
CA ARG A 56 15.27 -0.75 10.45
C ARG A 56 14.45 -0.85 11.73
N GLU A 57 13.75 0.21 12.08
CA GLU A 57 12.91 0.30 13.27
C GLU A 57 11.57 0.91 12.91
N PHE A 58 10.55 0.58 13.69
CA PHE A 58 9.27 1.23 13.57
C PHE A 58 9.27 2.59 14.24
N HIS A 59 8.66 3.56 13.57
CA HIS A 59 8.25 4.79 14.21
C HIS A 59 7.28 4.48 15.35
N TYR A 60 7.29 5.30 16.41
CA TYR A 60 6.49 5.02 17.60
C TYR A 60 4.98 4.92 17.32
N TYR A 61 4.44 5.70 16.39
CA TYR A 61 3.05 5.57 15.95
C TYR A 61 2.78 4.22 15.29
N THR A 62 3.63 3.80 14.37
CA THR A 62 3.52 2.50 13.71
C THR A 62 3.56 1.38 14.74
N LYS A 63 4.50 1.45 15.68
CA LYS A 63 4.64 0.47 16.74
C LYS A 63 3.43 0.42 17.67
N SER A 64 2.78 1.57 17.95
CA SER A 64 1.60 1.61 18.81
C SER A 64 0.34 1.09 18.16
N MET A 65 0.24 1.17 16.83
CA MET A 65 -0.94 0.77 16.06
C MET A 65 -0.89 -0.70 15.61
N LEU A 66 0.32 -1.23 15.38
CA LEU A 66 0.50 -2.57 14.86
C LEU A 66 0.96 -3.55 15.95
N HIS A 67 0.40 -4.75 15.92
CA HIS A 67 0.86 -5.88 16.75
C HIS A 67 1.99 -6.68 16.07
N LEU A 68 2.83 -5.99 15.29
CA LEU A 68 3.94 -6.55 14.54
C LEU A 68 5.27 -5.99 15.07
N SER A 69 6.33 -6.78 14.91
CA SER A 69 7.71 -6.34 15.11
C SER A 69 8.48 -6.37 13.80
N MET A 70 9.65 -5.69 13.76
CA MET A 70 10.54 -5.79 12.61
C MET A 70 11.00 -7.22 12.32
N LYS A 71 11.06 -8.07 13.34
CA LYS A 71 11.39 -9.50 13.19
C LYS A 71 10.33 -10.24 12.38
N ASP A 72 9.07 -9.87 12.53
CA ASP A 72 7.95 -10.50 11.81
C ASP A 72 8.00 -10.17 10.30
N LEU A 73 8.66 -9.06 9.93
CA LEU A 73 8.77 -8.61 8.55
C LEU A 73 10.07 -9.04 7.86
N LYS A 74 11.04 -9.53 8.62
CA LYS A 74 12.39 -9.84 8.13
C LYS A 74 12.42 -10.83 6.96
N ASP A 75 11.57 -11.84 7.02
CA ASP A 75 11.51 -12.94 6.06
C ASP A 75 10.38 -12.79 5.03
N LYS A 76 9.77 -11.60 4.98
CA LYS A 76 8.69 -11.31 4.03
C LYS A 76 9.24 -10.91 2.66
N GLU A 77 8.37 -10.94 1.67
CA GLU A 77 8.71 -10.54 0.32
C GLU A 77 8.93 -9.03 0.21
N SER A 78 9.73 -8.63 -0.77
CA SER A 78 9.97 -7.22 -1.07
C SER A 78 8.71 -6.52 -1.57
N PHE A 79 8.66 -5.20 -1.49
CA PHE A 79 7.55 -4.41 -2.01
C PHE A 79 7.26 -4.69 -3.50
N PRO A 80 8.25 -4.74 -4.41
CA PRO A 80 7.99 -5.07 -5.81
C PRO A 80 7.33 -6.44 -6.00
N GLU A 81 7.76 -7.46 -5.26
CA GLU A 81 7.20 -8.81 -5.34
C GLU A 81 5.75 -8.86 -4.84
N VAL A 82 5.49 -8.21 -3.71
CA VAL A 82 4.13 -8.13 -3.15
C VAL A 82 3.21 -7.35 -4.08
N MET A 83 3.71 -6.23 -4.65
CA MET A 83 2.94 -5.40 -5.57
C MET A 83 2.59 -6.14 -6.86
N GLU A 84 3.50 -6.94 -7.41
CA GLU A 84 3.22 -7.78 -8.57
C GLU A 84 2.08 -8.77 -8.28
N LYS A 85 2.12 -9.44 -7.14
CA LYS A 85 1.06 -10.35 -6.70
C LYS A 85 -0.26 -9.63 -6.47
N PHE A 86 -0.21 -8.45 -5.88
CA PHE A 86 -1.39 -7.63 -5.65
C PHE A 86 -2.05 -7.19 -6.96
N LEU A 87 -1.29 -6.67 -7.91
CA LEU A 87 -1.82 -6.26 -9.21
C LEU A 87 -2.39 -7.43 -9.99
N LYS A 88 -1.76 -8.59 -9.93
CA LYS A 88 -2.29 -9.82 -10.52
C LYS A 88 -3.61 -10.24 -9.88
N TRP A 89 -3.72 -10.14 -8.56
CA TRP A 89 -4.95 -10.41 -7.82
C TRP A 89 -6.06 -9.41 -8.16
N CYS A 90 -5.73 -8.13 -8.40
CA CYS A 90 -6.70 -7.10 -8.80
C CYS A 90 -7.46 -7.49 -10.07
N GLY A 91 -6.79 -8.09 -11.07
CA GLY A 91 -7.38 -8.41 -12.36
C GLY A 91 -7.27 -7.26 -13.36
N GLU A 92 -8.13 -7.24 -14.36
CA GLU A 92 -8.04 -6.29 -15.49
C GLU A 92 -8.98 -5.09 -15.37
N GLU A 93 -10.16 -5.29 -14.78
CA GLU A 93 -11.18 -4.24 -14.67
C GLU A 93 -11.62 -4.03 -13.22
N TYR A 94 -11.13 -2.98 -12.60
CA TYR A 94 -11.44 -2.66 -11.22
C TYR A 94 -11.40 -1.16 -10.95
N ILE A 95 -12.03 -0.78 -9.85
CA ILE A 95 -11.97 0.58 -9.27
C ILE A 95 -11.39 0.47 -7.87
N PHE A 96 -10.35 1.22 -7.59
CA PHE A 96 -9.84 1.35 -6.22
C PHE A 96 -10.71 2.27 -5.37
N CYS A 97 -11.01 1.80 -4.17
CA CYS A 97 -11.65 2.57 -3.12
C CYS A 97 -10.71 2.61 -1.91
N THR A 98 -10.45 3.78 -1.37
CA THR A 98 -9.68 3.95 -0.14
C THR A 98 -10.51 4.68 0.90
N PHE A 99 -10.19 4.50 2.19
CA PHE A 99 -10.89 5.17 3.28
C PHE A 99 -10.49 6.64 3.45
N TYR A 100 -9.38 7.06 2.85
CA TYR A 100 -8.91 8.44 2.89
C TYR A 100 -9.43 9.21 1.69
N TYR A 101 -10.46 10.02 1.88
CA TYR A 101 -11.08 10.91 0.89
C TYR A 101 -11.37 10.23 -0.46
N PHE A 102 -12.61 10.24 -0.87
CA PHE A 102 -13.10 9.67 -2.12
C PHE A 102 -12.28 10.18 -3.33
N SER A 103 -11.18 9.53 -3.59
CA SER A 103 -10.44 9.69 -4.83
C SER A 103 -10.65 8.44 -5.65
N PHE A 104 -11.45 8.54 -6.67
CA PHE A 104 -11.58 7.47 -7.65
C PHE A 104 -10.36 7.52 -8.57
N PHE A 105 -9.47 6.57 -8.43
CA PHE A 105 -8.41 6.34 -9.41
C PHE A 105 -8.80 5.17 -10.28
N THR A 106 -9.08 5.46 -11.56
CA THR A 106 -9.08 4.41 -12.58
C THR A 106 -7.64 4.26 -13.05
N LEU A 107 -6.99 3.18 -12.63
CA LEU A 107 -5.73 2.79 -13.24
C LEU A 107 -6.06 2.02 -14.51
N SER A 108 -5.77 2.62 -15.67
CA SER A 108 -5.77 1.89 -16.93
C SER A 108 -4.65 0.85 -16.89
N PRO A 109 -4.87 -0.39 -17.32
CA PRO A 109 -3.83 -1.42 -17.35
C PRO A 109 -2.72 -1.15 -18.38
N TYR A 110 -2.81 -0.08 -19.16
CA TYR A 110 -1.76 0.34 -20.07
C TYR A 110 -1.08 1.60 -19.56
N PRO A 111 0.21 1.54 -19.20
CA PRO A 111 0.97 2.73 -18.92
C PRO A 111 1.18 3.51 -20.23
N SER A 112 0.39 4.55 -20.42
CA SER A 112 0.78 5.60 -21.34
C SER A 112 1.96 6.33 -20.71
N SER A 113 3.17 6.08 -21.24
CA SER A 113 4.41 6.83 -21.04
C SER A 113 4.57 7.63 -19.74
N SER A 114 5.51 7.17 -18.96
CA SER A 114 6.24 7.81 -17.86
C SER A 114 6.15 9.34 -17.71
N SER A 115 5.09 9.91 -17.17
CA SER A 115 5.12 11.30 -16.70
C SER A 115 4.01 11.74 -15.74
N ASP A 116 3.02 10.92 -15.41
CA ASP A 116 1.88 11.38 -14.61
C ASP A 116 1.76 10.71 -13.24
N PHE A 117 2.86 10.72 -12.48
CA PHE A 117 2.78 10.69 -11.03
C PHE A 117 2.78 12.13 -10.52
N VAL A 118 1.67 12.82 -10.71
CA VAL A 118 1.47 14.10 -10.06
C VAL A 118 1.00 13.80 -8.64
N SER A 119 1.88 14.02 -7.68
CA SER A 119 1.54 14.12 -6.28
C SER A 119 0.77 15.43 -6.09
N ASP A 120 -0.52 15.38 -6.06
CA ASP A 120 -1.29 16.45 -5.46
C ASP A 120 -1.32 16.22 -3.94
N SER A 121 -0.33 16.84 -3.31
CA SER A 121 -0.34 17.11 -1.87
C SER A 121 -1.53 18.02 -1.59
N ILE A 122 -2.51 17.54 -0.87
CA ILE A 122 -3.51 18.42 -0.28
C ILE A 122 -3.25 18.46 1.23
N TYR A 123 -3.02 19.69 1.69
CA TYR A 123 -2.92 20.09 3.08
C TYR A 123 -4.19 19.81 3.87
#